data_45db4491588bc77a50d860780a714dc6
#
_entry.id   45db4491588bc77a50d860780a714dc6
#
_cell.length_a   1.000
_cell.length_b   1.000
_cell.length_c   1.000
_cell.angle_alpha   90.00
_cell.angle_beta   90.00
_cell.angle_gamma   90.00
#
_symmetry.space_group_name_H-M   'P 1'
#
loop_
_entity.id
_entity.type
_entity.pdbx_description
1 polymer ?
#
loop_
_entity_poly.entity_id
_entity_poly.type
_entity_poly.pdbx_seq_one_letter_code
_entity_poly.pdbx_strand_id
1 'polypeptide(L)'
;MNTLNLNLINAHSEYLVWLSPNGKYLFKTDYDILYAVDFELDSNPYFTAYWFNLTNLEHQSSPSDPKIPQTIICIIEEFFRQNPDILLYMCSTEGGQQAQRARLFLRWFNGSEQNKYYVARSVEIHGEDSRKEYVAIIVQRSNPQLQNILAVFEKETTMFNELKPQP
;
A
#
# COMPACT_ATOMS: atom_id res chain seq x y z
N MET A 1 7.27 -7.76 12.35
CA MET A 1 6.58 -8.33 11.18
C MET A 1 7.14 -9.72 10.87
N ASN A 2 6.27 -10.67 10.61
CA ASN A 2 6.69 -12.01 10.20
C ASN A 2 7.14 -11.99 8.74
N THR A 3 8.19 -12.77 8.45
CA THR A 3 8.74 -12.89 7.09
C THR A 3 7.72 -13.50 6.13
N LEU A 4 7.61 -12.93 4.94
CA LEU A 4 6.68 -13.42 3.91
C LEU A 4 7.25 -14.66 3.21
N ASN A 5 6.36 -15.56 2.84
CA ASN A 5 6.73 -16.80 2.14
C ASN A 5 6.79 -16.54 0.63
N LEU A 6 8.00 -16.48 0.08
CA LEU A 6 8.24 -16.23 -1.34
C LEU A 6 7.60 -17.28 -2.26
N ASN A 7 7.56 -18.54 -1.83
CA ASN A 7 6.96 -19.61 -2.63
C ASN A 7 5.46 -19.38 -2.81
N LEU A 8 4.78 -18.91 -1.76
CA LEU A 8 3.35 -18.59 -1.83
C LEU A 8 3.08 -17.35 -2.68
N ILE A 9 3.91 -16.33 -2.57
CA ILE A 9 3.82 -15.15 -3.45
C ILE A 9 3.99 -15.59 -4.91
N ASN A 10 5.06 -16.31 -5.21
CA ASN A 10 5.44 -16.67 -6.57
C ASN A 10 4.55 -17.77 -7.19
N ALA A 11 3.74 -18.45 -6.39
CA ALA A 11 2.77 -19.39 -6.91
C ALA A 11 1.70 -18.71 -7.79
N HIS A 12 1.41 -17.45 -7.55
CA HIS A 12 0.33 -16.70 -8.23
C HIS A 12 0.77 -15.37 -8.84
N SER A 13 1.92 -14.80 -8.45
CA SER A 13 2.37 -13.51 -8.99
C SER A 13 2.83 -13.62 -10.44
N GLU A 14 2.50 -12.61 -11.23
CA GLU A 14 2.92 -12.51 -12.63
C GLU A 14 4.43 -12.27 -12.78
N TYR A 15 5.02 -11.51 -11.87
CA TYR A 15 6.46 -11.30 -11.81
C TYR A 15 7.08 -12.10 -10.68
N LEU A 16 8.28 -12.62 -10.91
CA LEU A 16 9.06 -13.29 -9.87
C LEU A 16 9.48 -12.27 -8.80
N VAL A 17 9.16 -12.59 -7.56
CA VAL A 17 9.52 -11.78 -6.38
C VAL A 17 10.66 -12.47 -5.65
N TRP A 18 11.68 -11.71 -5.27
CA TRP A 18 12.79 -12.19 -4.44
C TRP A 18 13.08 -11.24 -3.30
N LEU A 19 13.77 -11.72 -2.28
CA LEU A 19 14.14 -10.94 -1.11
C LEU A 19 15.58 -10.44 -1.26
N SER A 20 15.78 -9.14 -1.12
CA SER A 20 17.11 -8.54 -1.13
C SER A 20 17.81 -8.72 0.23
N PRO A 21 19.16 -8.58 0.28
CA PRO A 21 19.89 -8.66 1.55
C PRO A 21 19.45 -7.65 2.61
N ASN A 22 18.90 -6.51 2.20
CA ASN A 22 18.39 -5.46 3.10
C ASN A 22 16.90 -5.63 3.45
N GLY A 23 16.30 -6.78 3.14
CA GLY A 23 14.93 -7.11 3.56
C GLY A 23 13.81 -6.55 2.69
N LYS A 24 14.12 -6.06 1.51
CA LYS A 24 13.10 -5.57 0.55
C LYS A 24 12.69 -6.68 -0.42
N TYR A 25 11.42 -6.69 -0.78
CA TYR A 25 10.86 -7.60 -1.79
C TYR A 25 10.98 -6.95 -3.15
N LEU A 26 11.73 -7.56 -4.06
CA LEU A 26 12.04 -7.02 -5.37
C LEU A 26 11.34 -7.79 -6.47
N PHE A 27 10.94 -7.09 -7.52
CA PHE A 27 10.53 -7.71 -8.78
C PHE A 27 10.92 -6.82 -9.96
N LYS A 28 11.17 -7.45 -11.11
CA LYS A 28 11.56 -6.78 -12.33
C LYS A 28 10.51 -6.99 -13.40
N THR A 29 10.08 -5.90 -14.05
CA THR A 29 9.03 -5.95 -15.06
C THR A 29 9.56 -6.38 -16.42
N ASP A 30 8.65 -6.70 -17.35
CA ASP A 30 8.98 -7.00 -18.74
C ASP A 30 9.65 -5.81 -19.47
N TYR A 31 9.51 -4.61 -18.91
CA TYR A 31 10.13 -3.37 -19.39
C TYR A 31 11.49 -3.09 -18.75
N ASP A 32 12.06 -4.08 -18.08
CA ASP A 32 13.37 -4.00 -17.43
C ASP A 32 13.44 -2.98 -16.27
N ILE A 33 12.30 -2.71 -15.61
CA ILE A 33 12.19 -1.78 -14.50
C ILE A 33 12.16 -2.56 -13.19
N LEU A 34 13.05 -2.20 -12.27
CA LEU A 34 13.16 -2.82 -10.96
C LEU A 34 12.32 -2.07 -9.92
N TYR A 35 11.41 -2.79 -9.27
CA TYR A 35 10.61 -2.29 -8.16
C TYR A 35 11.01 -2.93 -6.84
N ALA A 36 10.92 -2.17 -5.77
CA ALA A 36 11.12 -2.64 -4.41
C ALA A 36 9.87 -2.38 -3.56
N VAL A 37 9.50 -3.39 -2.77
CA VAL A 37 8.44 -3.29 -1.77
C VAL A 37 9.05 -3.50 -0.39
N ASP A 38 8.75 -2.60 0.53
CA ASP A 38 9.09 -2.76 1.93
C ASP A 38 7.94 -2.37 2.86
N PHE A 39 8.07 -2.77 4.12
CA PHE A 39 7.09 -2.54 5.17
C PHE A 39 7.76 -1.88 6.36
N GLU A 40 7.25 -0.75 6.78
CA GLU A 40 7.80 0.03 7.89
C GLU A 40 6.76 0.19 9.00
N LEU A 41 7.14 -0.16 10.23
CA LEU A 41 6.24 -0.06 11.37
C LEU A 41 5.81 1.39 11.61
N ASP A 42 4.51 1.62 11.69
CA ASP A 42 3.95 2.92 12.05
C ASP A 42 4.03 3.16 13.56
N SER A 43 4.25 4.41 13.94
CA SER A 43 4.45 4.81 15.33
C SER A 43 3.17 5.08 16.11
N ASN A 44 1.96 4.90 15.52
CA ASN A 44 0.71 5.15 16.23
C ASN A 44 0.55 4.25 17.46
N PRO A 45 -0.08 4.75 18.55
CA PRO A 45 -0.22 3.97 19.79
C PRO A 45 -1.47 3.09 19.84
N TYR A 46 -2.36 3.13 18.85
CA TYR A 46 -3.68 2.52 18.92
C TYR A 46 -3.73 1.08 18.45
N PHE A 47 -2.95 0.77 17.38
CA PHE A 47 -2.91 -0.56 16.77
C PHE A 47 -1.60 -0.76 16.00
N THR A 48 -1.24 -2.01 15.75
CA THR A 48 -0.07 -2.33 14.95
C THR A 48 -0.39 -2.17 13.46
N ALA A 49 0.30 -1.24 12.82
CA ALA A 49 0.18 -0.96 11.40
C ALA A 49 1.55 -0.82 10.74
N TYR A 50 1.62 -1.18 9.47
CA TYR A 50 2.83 -1.05 8.67
C TYR A 50 2.56 -0.20 7.44
N TRP A 51 3.48 0.72 7.16
CA TRP A 51 3.51 1.44 5.89
C TRP A 51 4.01 0.51 4.80
N PHE A 52 3.20 0.35 3.77
CA PHE A 52 3.59 -0.32 2.54
C PHE A 52 4.24 0.71 1.63
N ASN A 53 5.50 0.48 1.26
CA ASN A 53 6.25 1.34 0.37
C ASN A 53 6.54 0.61 -0.94
N LEU A 54 6.20 1.24 -2.06
CA LEU A 54 6.54 0.77 -3.40
C LEU A 54 7.46 1.79 -4.05
N THR A 55 8.65 1.36 -4.44
CA THR A 55 9.66 2.23 -5.05
C THR A 55 10.07 1.69 -6.40
N ASN A 56 10.00 2.56 -7.42
CA ASN A 56 10.67 2.33 -8.70
C ASN A 56 12.13 2.75 -8.53
N LEU A 57 13.03 1.77 -8.42
CA LEU A 57 14.43 2.00 -8.06
C LEU A 57 15.22 2.77 -9.15
N GLU A 58 14.77 2.71 -10.38
CA GLU A 58 15.46 3.34 -11.50
C GLU A 58 14.82 4.67 -11.92
N HIS A 59 13.72 5.06 -11.26
CA HIS A 59 12.94 6.26 -11.56
C HIS A 59 12.55 6.40 -13.05
N GLN A 60 12.41 5.30 -13.75
CA GLN A 60 12.03 5.28 -15.15
C GLN A 60 10.52 5.32 -15.31
N SER A 61 10.05 6.02 -16.35
CA SER A 61 8.65 5.94 -16.73
C SER A 61 8.33 4.55 -17.28
N SER A 62 7.23 3.97 -16.83
CA SER A 62 6.76 2.67 -17.28
C SER A 62 5.47 2.83 -18.07
N PRO A 63 5.28 2.08 -19.16
CA PRO A 63 3.97 1.93 -19.75
C PRO A 63 2.99 1.33 -18.73
N SER A 64 1.68 1.48 -18.99
CA SER A 64 0.68 0.80 -18.17
C SER A 64 0.90 -0.70 -18.20
N ASP A 65 1.11 -1.29 -17.03
CA ASP A 65 1.44 -2.71 -16.88
C ASP A 65 0.55 -3.33 -15.79
N PRO A 66 -0.49 -4.11 -16.19
CA PRO A 66 -1.40 -4.74 -15.23
C PRO A 66 -0.75 -5.84 -14.37
N LYS A 67 0.43 -6.33 -14.76
CA LYS A 67 1.16 -7.32 -13.98
C LYS A 67 1.76 -6.72 -12.71
N ILE A 68 2.01 -5.41 -12.67
CA ILE A 68 2.53 -4.72 -11.48
C ILE A 68 1.51 -4.78 -10.33
N PRO A 69 0.27 -4.26 -10.47
CA PRO A 69 -0.71 -4.36 -9.39
C PRO A 69 -1.04 -5.80 -9.01
N GLN A 70 -1.07 -6.72 -9.96
CA GLN A 70 -1.28 -8.13 -9.68
C GLN A 70 -0.17 -8.73 -8.80
N THR A 71 1.08 -8.43 -9.09
CA THR A 71 2.24 -8.85 -8.28
C THR A 71 2.18 -8.25 -6.88
N ILE A 72 1.86 -6.96 -6.78
CA ILE A 72 1.72 -6.25 -5.50
C ILE A 72 0.63 -6.90 -4.63
N ILE A 73 -0.50 -7.27 -5.22
CA ILE A 73 -1.58 -7.92 -4.47
C ILE A 73 -1.15 -9.28 -3.92
N CYS A 74 -0.38 -10.06 -4.67
CA CYS A 74 0.15 -11.31 -4.14
C CYS A 74 1.06 -11.08 -2.92
N ILE A 75 1.84 -10.01 -2.91
CA ILE A 75 2.67 -9.61 -1.76
C ILE A 75 1.79 -9.18 -0.58
N ILE A 76 0.76 -8.37 -0.82
CA ILE A 76 -0.17 -7.92 0.22
C ILE A 76 -0.96 -9.08 0.82
N GLU A 77 -1.45 -10.00 -0.01
CA GLU A 77 -2.16 -11.19 0.46
C GLU A 77 -1.27 -12.04 1.37
N GLU A 78 0.00 -12.21 0.99
CA GLU A 78 0.95 -12.95 1.82
C GLU A 78 1.25 -12.21 3.13
N PHE A 79 1.36 -10.88 3.09
CA PHE A 79 1.49 -10.08 4.31
C PHE A 79 0.35 -10.38 5.28
N PHE A 80 -0.90 -10.34 4.84
CA PHE A 80 -2.06 -10.61 5.69
C PHE A 80 -2.18 -12.08 6.11
N ARG A 81 -1.63 -13.00 5.34
CA ARG A 81 -1.57 -14.41 5.73
C ARG A 81 -0.61 -14.64 6.90
N GLN A 82 0.48 -13.89 6.95
CA GLN A 82 1.51 -14.01 7.99
C GLN A 82 1.30 -13.06 9.17
N ASN A 83 0.56 -11.96 8.99
CA ASN A 83 0.43 -10.89 9.97
C ASN A 83 -1.05 -10.49 10.12
N PRO A 84 -1.57 -10.39 11.37
CA PRO A 84 -2.94 -9.92 11.60
C PRO A 84 -3.07 -8.40 11.56
N ASP A 85 -2.03 -7.71 11.16
CA ASP A 85 -1.85 -6.27 11.30
C ASP A 85 -2.47 -5.50 10.12
N ILE A 86 -2.33 -4.18 10.14
CA ILE A 86 -2.94 -3.25 9.21
C ILE A 86 -1.88 -2.72 8.25
N LEU A 87 -2.26 -2.52 6.99
CA LEU A 87 -1.42 -1.82 6.03
C LEU A 87 -1.89 -0.38 5.83
N LEU A 88 -0.94 0.53 5.80
CA LEU A 88 -1.08 1.91 5.42
C LEU A 88 -0.31 2.15 4.11
N TYR A 89 -0.86 3.00 3.26
CA TYR A 89 -0.25 3.32 1.98
C TYR A 89 -0.39 4.81 1.70
N MET A 90 0.71 5.47 1.35
CA MET A 90 0.71 6.89 1.02
C MET A 90 1.03 7.10 -0.46
N CYS A 91 0.27 7.97 -1.11
CA CYS A 91 0.54 8.43 -2.46
C CYS A 91 0.71 9.93 -2.49
N SER A 92 1.90 10.34 -2.84
CA SER A 92 2.23 11.72 -3.11
C SER A 92 1.85 12.08 -4.55
N THR A 93 1.39 13.33 -4.75
CA THR A 93 1.15 13.88 -6.09
C THR A 93 2.42 14.43 -6.73
N GLU A 94 3.56 14.32 -6.07
CA GLU A 94 4.84 14.67 -6.64
C GLU A 94 5.12 13.84 -7.89
N GLY A 95 5.17 14.50 -9.07
CA GLY A 95 5.39 13.84 -10.35
C GLY A 95 4.13 13.53 -11.17
N GLY A 96 2.93 13.95 -10.76
CA GLY A 96 1.70 13.92 -11.57
C GLY A 96 1.10 12.55 -11.87
N GLN A 97 1.88 11.47 -11.84
CA GLN A 97 1.42 10.11 -12.17
C GLN A 97 1.14 9.22 -10.96
N GLN A 98 1.70 9.54 -9.80
CA GLN A 98 1.62 8.67 -8.63
C GLN A 98 0.22 8.64 -8.00
N ALA A 99 -0.49 9.77 -7.97
CA ALA A 99 -1.87 9.82 -7.49
C ALA A 99 -2.81 8.99 -8.37
N GLN A 100 -2.60 9.01 -9.67
CA GLN A 100 -3.37 8.17 -10.61
C GLN A 100 -3.09 6.69 -10.39
N ARG A 101 -1.84 6.31 -10.16
CA ARG A 101 -1.43 4.93 -9.87
C ARG A 101 -2.06 4.41 -8.58
N ALA A 102 -2.11 5.25 -7.54
CA ALA A 102 -2.75 4.87 -6.29
C ALA A 102 -4.25 4.68 -6.42
N ARG A 103 -4.92 5.60 -7.12
CA ARG A 103 -6.36 5.48 -7.39
C ARG A 103 -6.67 4.25 -8.23
N LEU A 104 -5.84 3.96 -9.22
CA LEU A 104 -5.97 2.76 -10.03
C LEU A 104 -5.78 1.50 -9.20
N PHE A 105 -4.77 1.48 -8.33
CA PHE A 105 -4.50 0.36 -7.43
C PHE A 105 -5.68 0.12 -6.47
N LEU A 106 -6.16 1.17 -5.80
CA LEU A 106 -7.30 1.07 -4.89
C LEU A 106 -8.59 0.68 -5.62
N ARG A 107 -8.81 1.23 -6.82
CA ARG A 107 -9.96 0.86 -7.65
C ARG A 107 -9.90 -0.59 -8.06
N TRP A 108 -8.74 -1.05 -8.49
CA TRP A 108 -8.53 -2.43 -8.87
C TRP A 108 -8.70 -3.36 -7.67
N PHE A 109 -8.11 -2.99 -6.51
CA PHE A 109 -8.25 -3.74 -5.27
C PHE A 109 -9.72 -3.84 -4.83
N ASN A 110 -10.47 -2.74 -4.83
CA ASN A 110 -11.87 -2.70 -4.45
C ASN A 110 -12.80 -3.37 -5.49
N GLY A 111 -12.42 -3.39 -6.75
CA GLY A 111 -13.19 -3.99 -7.84
C GLY A 111 -12.92 -5.49 -8.06
N SER A 112 -11.96 -6.07 -7.35
CA SER A 112 -11.52 -7.44 -7.51
C SER A 112 -12.11 -8.36 -6.42
N GLU A 113 -11.76 -9.66 -6.47
CA GLU A 113 -12.16 -10.62 -5.42
C GLU A 113 -11.63 -10.26 -4.03
N GLN A 114 -10.55 -9.47 -3.95
CA GLN A 114 -9.94 -9.05 -2.70
C GLN A 114 -10.91 -8.25 -1.82
N ASN A 115 -11.88 -7.54 -2.38
CA ASN A 115 -12.84 -6.79 -1.60
C ASN A 115 -13.74 -7.67 -0.70
N LYS A 116 -13.80 -8.98 -0.96
CA LYS A 116 -14.50 -9.95 -0.11
C LYS A 116 -13.79 -10.19 1.22
N TYR A 117 -12.47 -10.03 1.23
CA TYR A 117 -11.61 -10.37 2.37
C TYR A 117 -11.02 -9.14 3.07
N TYR A 118 -10.94 -8.02 2.38
CA TYR A 118 -10.29 -6.81 2.86
C TYR A 118 -11.18 -5.59 2.65
N VAL A 119 -11.01 -4.61 3.53
CA VAL A 119 -11.53 -3.25 3.35
C VAL A 119 -10.35 -2.36 3.01
N ALA A 120 -10.45 -1.63 1.90
CA ALA A 120 -9.49 -0.60 1.52
C ALA A 120 -10.21 0.74 1.46
N ARG A 121 -9.68 1.75 2.16
CA ARG A 121 -10.21 3.12 2.15
C ARG A 121 -9.08 4.11 1.98
N SER A 122 -9.37 5.20 1.26
CA SER A 122 -8.42 6.29 1.09
C SER A 122 -9.03 7.62 1.49
N VAL A 123 -8.20 8.50 2.03
CA VAL A 123 -8.56 9.86 2.41
C VAL A 123 -7.54 10.81 1.81
N GLU A 124 -8.03 11.92 1.25
CA GLU A 124 -7.19 13.02 0.81
C GLU A 124 -6.67 13.78 2.03
N ILE A 125 -5.38 13.98 2.10
CA ILE A 125 -4.72 14.83 3.09
C ILE A 125 -4.04 16.00 2.39
N HIS A 126 -4.05 17.16 3.06
CA HIS A 126 -3.37 18.35 2.57
C HIS A 126 -1.92 18.35 3.04
N GLY A 127 -0.99 18.08 2.11
CA GLY A 127 0.44 18.13 2.36
C GLY A 127 0.95 19.57 2.55
N GLU A 128 2.24 19.71 2.85
CA GLU A 128 2.92 21.00 2.78
C GLU A 128 2.82 21.55 1.35
N ASP A 129 2.82 22.89 1.20
CA ASP A 129 2.75 23.58 -0.10
C ASP A 129 1.46 23.32 -0.90
N SER A 130 0.31 23.11 -0.25
CA SER A 130 -0.99 22.87 -0.92
C SER A 130 -1.02 21.60 -1.79
N ARG A 131 -0.08 20.69 -1.61
CA ARG A 131 -0.06 19.40 -2.33
C ARG A 131 -1.15 18.48 -1.78
N LYS A 132 -1.84 17.82 -2.69
CA LYS A 132 -2.80 16.78 -2.34
C LYS A 132 -2.07 15.45 -2.22
N GLU A 133 -2.15 14.86 -1.07
CA GLU A 133 -1.65 13.52 -0.80
C GLU A 133 -2.83 12.60 -0.44
N TYR A 134 -2.68 11.32 -0.66
CA TYR A 134 -3.69 10.33 -0.32
C TYR A 134 -3.09 9.31 0.62
N VAL A 135 -3.77 9.08 1.74
CA VAL A 135 -3.45 7.97 2.65
C VAL A 135 -4.52 6.91 2.51
N ALA A 136 -4.11 5.69 2.32
CA ALA A 136 -5.00 4.54 2.25
C ALA A 136 -4.73 3.59 3.41
N ILE A 137 -5.78 2.91 3.87
CA ILE A 137 -5.70 1.86 4.87
C ILE A 137 -6.31 0.58 4.30
N ILE A 138 -5.66 -0.55 4.55
CA ILE A 138 -6.15 -1.87 4.19
C ILE A 138 -6.24 -2.72 5.45
N VAL A 139 -7.43 -3.25 5.71
CA VAL A 139 -7.73 -4.06 6.91
C VAL A 139 -8.47 -5.32 6.49
N GLN A 140 -8.15 -6.44 7.13
CA GLN A 140 -8.92 -7.68 6.93
C GLN A 140 -10.34 -7.51 7.44
N ARG A 141 -11.35 -7.97 6.67
CA ARG A 141 -12.75 -7.94 7.11
C ARG A 141 -13.00 -8.81 8.34
N SER A 142 -12.20 -9.84 8.52
CA SER A 142 -12.24 -10.72 9.70
C SER A 142 -11.60 -10.10 10.95
N ASN A 143 -10.99 -8.93 10.84
CA ASN A 143 -10.39 -8.26 11.99
C ASN A 143 -11.51 -7.85 12.97
N PRO A 144 -11.49 -8.33 14.22
CA PRO A 144 -12.55 -8.05 15.19
C PRO A 144 -12.65 -6.57 15.56
N GLN A 145 -11.61 -5.80 15.33
CA GLN A 145 -11.57 -4.35 15.58
C GLN A 145 -11.77 -3.48 14.35
N LEU A 146 -12.25 -4.06 13.26
CA LEU A 146 -12.39 -3.38 11.96
C LEU A 146 -13.07 -2.01 12.08
N GLN A 147 -14.22 -1.92 12.77
CA GLN A 147 -14.97 -0.68 12.89
C GLN A 147 -14.23 0.37 13.71
N ASN A 148 -13.57 -0.06 14.79
CA ASN A 148 -12.75 0.84 15.60
C ASN A 148 -11.52 1.36 14.82
N ILE A 149 -10.86 0.50 14.08
CA ILE A 149 -9.69 0.86 13.26
C ILE A 149 -10.08 1.91 12.21
N LEU A 150 -11.17 1.69 11.48
CA LEU A 150 -11.65 2.63 10.47
C LEU A 150 -12.09 3.96 11.07
N ALA A 151 -12.73 3.94 12.24
CA ALA A 151 -13.13 5.16 12.95
C ALA A 151 -11.92 5.98 13.43
N VAL A 152 -10.89 5.32 13.97
CA VAL A 152 -9.62 5.98 14.37
C VAL A 152 -8.92 6.56 13.16
N PHE A 153 -8.83 5.83 12.06
CA PHE A 153 -8.22 6.30 10.83
C PHE A 153 -8.91 7.55 10.28
N GLU A 154 -10.23 7.55 10.23
CA GLU A 154 -11.02 8.70 9.78
C GLU A 154 -10.83 9.91 10.69
N LYS A 155 -10.86 9.71 12.00
CA LYS A 155 -10.64 10.76 13.00
C LYS A 155 -9.25 11.38 12.88
N GLU A 156 -8.20 10.57 12.82
CA GLU A 156 -6.81 11.03 12.74
C GLU A 156 -6.55 11.80 11.44
N THR A 157 -7.08 11.33 10.31
CA THR A 157 -6.92 12.02 9.03
C THR A 157 -7.71 13.33 8.97
N THR A 158 -8.89 13.39 9.57
CA THR A 158 -9.69 14.62 9.70
C THR A 158 -8.95 15.64 10.57
N MET A 159 -8.44 15.24 11.73
CA MET A 159 -7.64 16.11 12.61
C MET A 159 -6.39 16.64 11.93
N PHE A 160 -5.70 15.79 11.17
CA PHE A 160 -4.52 16.20 10.42
C PHE A 160 -4.83 17.32 9.42
N ASN A 161 -5.95 17.22 8.71
CA ASN A 161 -6.39 18.24 7.76
C ASN A 161 -6.81 19.55 8.43
N GLU A 162 -7.42 19.47 9.64
CA GLU A 162 -7.88 20.64 10.39
C GLU A 162 -6.74 21.42 11.05
N LEU A 163 -5.65 20.75 11.45
CA LEU A 163 -4.52 21.36 12.15
C LEU A 163 -3.56 22.11 11.23
N LYS A 164 -3.67 21.93 9.91
CA LYS A 164 -2.83 22.68 8.97
C LYS A 164 -3.41 24.06 8.71
N PRO A 165 -2.56 25.12 8.78
CA PRO A 165 -3.02 26.43 8.40
C PRO A 165 -3.49 26.40 6.95
N GLN A 166 -4.70 26.85 6.74
CA GLN A 166 -5.21 27.07 5.38
C GLN A 166 -4.36 28.15 4.71
N PRO A 167 -4.05 27.98 3.44
CA PRO A 167 -3.28 28.97 2.70
C PRO A 167 -3.98 30.33 2.63
#